data_8ec579a7ab96da6eb053bcc185d65aa4
#
_entry.id   8ec579a7ab96da6eb053bcc185d65aa4
#
_cell.length_a   1.000
_cell.length_b   1.000
_cell.length_c   1.000
_cell.angle_alpha   90.00
_cell.angle_beta   90.00
_cell.angle_gamma   90.00
#
_symmetry.space_group_name_H-M   'P 1'
#
loop_
_entity.id
_entity.type
_entity.pdbx_description
1 polymer ?
#
loop_
_entity_poly.entity_id
_entity_poly.type
_entity_poly.pdbx_seq_one_letter_code
_entity_poly.pdbx_strand_id
1 'polypeptide(L)'
;DLEEQADFDLLEERFLAYPALAIGQSHTAMNGMAKKARKNIYRALNLLTNYSQDKFNKVQEKENLIDKYEDKLGTYLMQLTGQEMSMSQTQQVSKFLHTISDFERLGDHAVNIANVANELAEKKISFSESAQNELDVLESAVHELVDLTVNAFCEDDLAKAAKVEPLRELIGILCNDLKNRHVTRLREGKCELKQGFAFNDLLTNLERIAAHCSNVAVAMIETETSDFDTHQYIKSVRHMKNDEYLANFEAYAKKYNVVASKKVRKMLLAENEEREKED
;
A
#
# COMPACT_ATOMS: atom_id res chain seq x y z
N ASP A 1 16.40 -14.34 -13.20
CA ASP A 1 15.92 -15.12 -12.06
C ASP A 1 14.85 -16.11 -12.52
N LEU A 2 14.94 -17.38 -12.08
CA LEU A 2 14.07 -18.46 -12.59
C LEU A 2 12.58 -18.22 -12.27
N GLU A 3 12.28 -17.61 -11.12
CA GLU A 3 10.90 -17.29 -10.73
C GLU A 3 10.28 -16.22 -11.63
N GLU A 4 11.06 -15.22 -12.03
CA GLU A 4 10.60 -14.13 -12.90
C GLU A 4 10.28 -14.66 -14.30
N GLN A 5 11.13 -15.52 -14.82
CA GLN A 5 10.91 -16.13 -16.12
C GLN A 5 9.66 -17.01 -16.10
N ALA A 6 9.45 -17.78 -15.03
CA ALA A 6 8.25 -18.60 -14.86
C ALA A 6 6.97 -17.75 -14.85
N ASP A 7 6.98 -16.61 -14.16
CA ASP A 7 5.83 -15.68 -14.15
C ASP A 7 5.55 -15.11 -15.56
N PHE A 8 6.61 -14.72 -16.29
CA PHE A 8 6.45 -14.18 -17.64
C PHE A 8 6.04 -15.25 -18.67
N ASP A 9 6.46 -16.49 -18.49
CA ASP A 9 6.05 -17.62 -19.33
C ASP A 9 4.55 -17.94 -19.20
N LEU A 10 3.87 -17.46 -18.17
CA LEU A 10 2.42 -17.55 -18.05
C LEU A 10 1.67 -16.64 -19.03
N LEU A 11 2.31 -15.56 -19.50
CA LEU A 11 1.70 -14.51 -20.33
C LEU A 11 1.87 -14.83 -21.83
N GLU A 12 1.39 -16.00 -22.25
CA GLU A 12 1.50 -16.45 -23.64
C GLU A 12 0.35 -15.92 -24.51
N GLU A 13 0.67 -15.42 -25.71
CA GLU A 13 -0.31 -14.89 -26.67
C GLU A 13 -1.40 -15.92 -27.05
N ARG A 14 -1.05 -17.22 -27.09
CA ARG A 14 -2.02 -18.27 -27.40
C ARG A 14 -3.17 -18.37 -26.41
N PHE A 15 -2.98 -17.90 -25.16
CA PHE A 15 -4.03 -17.91 -24.14
C PHE A 15 -4.99 -16.73 -24.25
N LEU A 16 -4.67 -15.70 -25.02
CA LEU A 16 -5.56 -14.55 -25.24
C LEU A 16 -6.92 -14.96 -25.87
N ALA A 17 -6.92 -16.04 -26.65
CA ALA A 17 -8.17 -16.60 -27.19
C ALA A 17 -9.09 -17.24 -26.13
N TYR A 18 -8.59 -17.42 -24.92
CA TYR A 18 -9.28 -18.03 -23.78
C TYR A 18 -9.27 -17.05 -22.58
N PRO A 19 -10.13 -16.02 -22.56
CA PRO A 19 -10.04 -14.92 -21.59
C PRO A 19 -10.00 -15.37 -20.13
N ALA A 20 -10.80 -16.35 -19.72
CA ALA A 20 -10.79 -16.86 -18.34
C ALA A 20 -9.42 -17.42 -17.94
N LEU A 21 -8.76 -18.17 -18.83
CA LEU A 21 -7.42 -18.69 -18.61
C LEU A 21 -6.39 -17.57 -18.56
N ALA A 22 -6.44 -16.64 -19.51
CA ALA A 22 -5.52 -15.49 -19.58
C ALA A 22 -5.60 -14.60 -18.33
N ILE A 23 -6.81 -14.35 -17.81
CA ILE A 23 -7.05 -13.62 -16.57
C ILE A 23 -6.44 -14.35 -15.38
N GLY A 24 -6.64 -15.66 -15.27
CA GLY A 24 -6.06 -16.49 -14.20
C GLY A 24 -4.53 -16.50 -14.22
N GLN A 25 -3.93 -16.63 -15.41
CA GLN A 25 -2.47 -16.56 -15.59
C GLN A 25 -1.92 -15.17 -15.24
N SER A 26 -2.62 -14.12 -15.64
CA SER A 26 -2.27 -12.74 -15.27
C SER A 26 -2.30 -12.55 -13.76
N HIS A 27 -3.32 -13.05 -13.06
CA HIS A 27 -3.41 -12.98 -11.60
C HIS A 27 -2.20 -13.68 -10.93
N THR A 28 -1.83 -14.86 -11.42
CA THR A 28 -0.66 -15.58 -10.90
C THR A 28 0.63 -14.77 -11.08
N ALA A 29 0.85 -14.18 -12.25
CA ALA A 29 2.02 -13.31 -12.48
C ALA A 29 1.97 -12.04 -11.59
N MET A 30 0.79 -11.46 -11.38
CA MET A 30 0.59 -10.33 -10.46
C MET A 30 0.95 -10.69 -9.02
N ASN A 31 0.68 -11.92 -8.57
CA ASN A 31 1.12 -12.39 -7.26
C ASN A 31 2.64 -12.34 -7.11
N GLY A 32 3.37 -12.71 -8.15
CA GLY A 32 4.84 -12.57 -8.21
C GLY A 32 5.28 -11.11 -8.07
N MET A 33 4.65 -10.20 -8.81
CA MET A 33 4.91 -8.75 -8.73
C MET A 33 4.65 -8.20 -7.32
N ALA A 34 3.50 -8.53 -6.74
CA ALA A 34 3.11 -8.06 -5.40
C ALA A 34 4.11 -8.49 -4.32
N LYS A 35 4.55 -9.76 -4.35
CA LYS A 35 5.56 -10.29 -3.43
C LYS A 35 6.90 -9.58 -3.58
N LYS A 36 7.30 -9.25 -4.82
CA LYS A 36 8.54 -8.51 -5.08
C LYS A 36 8.47 -7.07 -4.60
N ALA A 37 7.34 -6.39 -4.81
CA ALA A 37 7.10 -5.05 -4.28
C ALA A 37 7.19 -5.04 -2.74
N ARG A 38 6.54 -5.98 -2.06
CA ARG A 38 6.63 -6.16 -0.61
C ARG A 38 8.07 -6.32 -0.13
N LYS A 39 8.81 -7.25 -0.73
CA LYS A 39 10.22 -7.47 -0.38
C LYS A 39 11.06 -6.22 -0.58
N ASN A 40 10.78 -5.44 -1.61
CA ASN A 40 11.54 -4.23 -1.89
C ASN A 40 11.26 -3.10 -0.90
N ILE A 41 10.01 -2.96 -0.45
CA ILE A 41 9.66 -2.06 0.66
C ILE A 41 10.46 -2.43 1.92
N TYR A 42 10.51 -3.72 2.27
CA TYR A 42 11.24 -4.18 3.46
C TYR A 42 12.75 -3.96 3.35
N ARG A 43 13.33 -4.13 2.15
CA ARG A 43 14.74 -3.78 1.91
C ARG A 43 14.99 -2.28 2.11
N ALA A 44 14.12 -1.44 1.59
CA ALA A 44 14.23 0.01 1.72
C ALA A 44 14.14 0.46 3.19
N LEU A 45 13.18 -0.05 3.94
CA LEU A 45 13.04 0.23 5.37
C LEU A 45 14.27 -0.23 6.17
N ASN A 46 14.83 -1.38 5.83
CA ASN A 46 16.05 -1.87 6.49
C ASN A 46 17.26 -0.96 6.25
N LEU A 47 17.32 -0.25 5.13
CA LEU A 47 18.39 0.72 4.86
C LEU A 47 18.44 1.89 5.86
N LEU A 48 17.31 2.25 6.47
CA LEU A 48 17.24 3.35 7.45
C LEU A 48 18.10 3.08 8.69
N THR A 49 18.29 1.82 9.06
CA THR A 49 19.11 1.40 10.21
C THR A 49 20.40 0.68 9.83
N ASN A 50 20.43 0.02 8.68
CA ASN A 50 21.53 -0.83 8.21
C ASN A 50 21.94 -0.47 6.78
N TYR A 51 22.33 0.79 6.57
CA TYR A 51 22.70 1.28 5.26
C TYR A 51 23.98 0.61 4.74
N SER A 52 23.95 0.21 3.47
CA SER A 52 25.13 -0.08 2.65
C SER A 52 24.82 0.23 1.19
N GLN A 53 25.85 0.58 0.43
CA GLN A 53 25.69 0.88 -1.00
C GLN A 53 25.18 -0.33 -1.79
N ASP A 54 25.63 -1.53 -1.44
CA ASP A 54 25.18 -2.76 -2.10
C ASP A 54 23.68 -3.02 -1.87
N LYS A 55 23.19 -2.79 -0.67
CA LYS A 55 21.77 -2.91 -0.35
C LYS A 55 20.93 -1.83 -1.04
N PHE A 56 21.45 -0.62 -1.11
CA PHE A 56 20.82 0.47 -1.86
C PHE A 56 20.71 0.11 -3.36
N ASN A 57 21.79 -0.32 -3.98
CA ASN A 57 21.80 -0.76 -5.37
C ASN A 57 20.81 -1.91 -5.61
N LYS A 58 20.65 -2.79 -4.62
CA LYS A 58 19.70 -3.90 -4.72
C LYS A 58 18.24 -3.43 -4.73
N VAL A 59 17.90 -2.38 -4.01
CA VAL A 59 16.56 -1.77 -4.08
C VAL A 59 16.29 -1.23 -5.48
N GLN A 60 17.25 -0.55 -6.10
CA GLN A 60 17.16 -0.01 -7.46
C GLN A 60 17.02 -1.15 -8.50
N GLU A 61 17.82 -2.19 -8.37
CA GLU A 61 17.74 -3.36 -9.26
C GLU A 61 16.35 -4.03 -9.20
N LYS A 62 15.79 -4.15 -8.00
CA LYS A 62 14.49 -4.81 -7.82
C LYS A 62 13.32 -3.93 -8.26
N GLU A 63 13.47 -2.62 -8.21
CA GLU A 63 12.50 -1.70 -8.77
C GLU A 63 12.42 -1.83 -10.29
N ASN A 64 13.55 -1.85 -11.01
CA ASN A 64 13.58 -2.11 -12.45
C ASN A 64 12.90 -3.42 -12.85
N LEU A 65 12.89 -4.42 -11.95
CA LEU A 65 12.17 -5.66 -12.17
C LEU A 65 10.66 -5.49 -12.00
N ILE A 66 10.22 -4.71 -11.00
CA ILE A 66 8.80 -4.41 -10.78
C ILE A 66 8.24 -3.65 -11.98
N ASP A 67 8.97 -2.67 -12.52
CA ASP A 67 8.62 -1.97 -13.77
C ASP A 67 8.45 -2.95 -14.94
N LYS A 68 9.36 -3.91 -15.06
CA LYS A 68 9.26 -4.93 -16.10
C LYS A 68 8.01 -5.81 -15.97
N TYR A 69 7.57 -6.10 -14.74
CA TYR A 69 6.28 -6.76 -14.50
C TYR A 69 5.12 -5.87 -14.94
N GLU A 70 5.12 -4.60 -14.61
CA GLU A 70 4.08 -3.66 -15.03
C GLU A 70 3.97 -3.62 -16.55
N ASP A 71 5.08 -3.43 -17.25
CA ASP A 71 5.12 -3.38 -18.71
C ASP A 71 4.56 -4.65 -19.36
N LYS A 72 5.03 -5.82 -18.92
CA LYS A 72 4.61 -7.10 -19.50
C LYS A 72 3.15 -7.42 -19.18
N LEU A 73 2.74 -7.28 -17.94
CA LEU A 73 1.35 -7.48 -17.51
C LEU A 73 0.40 -6.46 -18.14
N GLY A 74 0.80 -5.19 -18.17
CA GLY A 74 0.00 -4.13 -18.78
C GLY A 74 -0.21 -4.37 -20.27
N THR A 75 0.82 -4.71 -21.01
CA THR A 75 0.74 -5.05 -22.44
C THR A 75 -0.16 -6.26 -22.67
N TYR A 76 0.01 -7.33 -21.90
CA TYR A 76 -0.78 -8.54 -22.02
C TYR A 76 -2.27 -8.31 -21.71
N LEU A 77 -2.58 -7.60 -20.63
CA LEU A 77 -3.95 -7.26 -20.26
C LEU A 77 -4.60 -6.31 -21.28
N MET A 78 -3.85 -5.39 -21.86
CA MET A 78 -4.34 -4.53 -22.95
C MET A 78 -4.64 -5.31 -24.21
N GLN A 79 -3.83 -6.30 -24.58
CA GLN A 79 -4.11 -7.21 -25.68
C GLN A 79 -5.39 -8.02 -25.41
N LEU A 80 -5.60 -8.43 -24.16
CA LEU A 80 -6.81 -9.16 -23.75
C LEU A 80 -8.08 -8.32 -23.91
N THR A 81 -8.02 -7.00 -23.74
CA THR A 81 -9.17 -6.12 -23.98
C THR A 81 -9.64 -6.11 -25.43
N GLY A 82 -8.83 -6.53 -26.38
CA GLY A 82 -9.19 -6.71 -27.79
C GLY A 82 -9.96 -8.02 -28.09
N GLN A 83 -10.13 -8.88 -27.12
CA GLN A 83 -10.84 -10.16 -27.26
C GLN A 83 -12.33 -10.02 -26.87
N GLU A 84 -13.14 -10.97 -27.31
CA GLU A 84 -14.53 -11.06 -26.82
C GLU A 84 -14.55 -11.54 -25.38
N MET A 85 -15.02 -10.68 -24.49
CA MET A 85 -15.11 -10.94 -23.05
C MET A 85 -16.50 -10.62 -22.53
N SER A 86 -16.91 -11.31 -21.46
CA SER A 86 -18.08 -10.92 -20.69
C SER A 86 -17.87 -9.57 -20.00
N MET A 87 -18.93 -8.91 -19.58
CA MET A 87 -18.84 -7.67 -18.81
C MET A 87 -18.02 -7.87 -17.52
N SER A 88 -18.23 -8.98 -16.81
CA SER A 88 -17.48 -9.32 -15.61
C SER A 88 -15.98 -9.49 -15.89
N GLN A 89 -15.61 -10.16 -16.97
CA GLN A 89 -14.20 -10.31 -17.37
C GLN A 89 -13.57 -8.95 -17.73
N THR A 90 -14.29 -8.09 -18.44
CA THR A 90 -13.84 -6.74 -18.78
C THR A 90 -13.60 -5.91 -17.53
N GLN A 91 -14.49 -5.96 -16.55
CA GLN A 91 -14.33 -5.27 -15.26
C GLN A 91 -13.12 -5.81 -14.49
N GLN A 92 -12.92 -7.12 -14.48
CA GLN A 92 -11.77 -7.74 -13.80
C GLN A 92 -10.44 -7.32 -14.43
N VAL A 93 -10.35 -7.31 -15.76
CA VAL A 93 -9.16 -6.84 -16.49
C VAL A 93 -8.88 -5.36 -16.19
N SER A 94 -9.91 -4.52 -16.19
CA SER A 94 -9.77 -3.10 -15.85
C SER A 94 -9.22 -2.92 -14.42
N LYS A 95 -9.73 -3.68 -13.46
CA LYS A 95 -9.23 -3.63 -12.08
C LYS A 95 -7.81 -4.15 -11.96
N PHE A 96 -7.43 -5.18 -12.69
CA PHE A 96 -6.05 -5.65 -12.75
C PHE A 96 -5.10 -4.59 -13.28
N LEU A 97 -5.48 -3.85 -14.32
CA LEU A 97 -4.68 -2.74 -14.84
C LEU A 97 -4.43 -1.65 -13.80
N HIS A 98 -5.44 -1.32 -12.99
CA HIS A 98 -5.24 -0.39 -11.86
C HIS A 98 -4.38 -1.00 -10.76
N THR A 99 -4.57 -2.27 -10.42
CA THR A 99 -3.83 -2.94 -9.35
C THR A 99 -2.35 -3.11 -9.66
N ILE A 100 -1.97 -3.42 -10.91
CA ILE A 100 -0.55 -3.48 -11.28
C ILE A 100 0.12 -2.11 -11.16
N SER A 101 -0.59 -1.03 -11.47
CA SER A 101 -0.08 0.33 -11.25
C SER A 101 0.10 0.64 -9.77
N ASP A 102 -0.79 0.18 -8.88
CA ASP A 102 -0.60 0.32 -7.43
C ASP A 102 0.62 -0.46 -6.94
N PHE A 103 0.87 -1.67 -7.44
CA PHE A 103 2.08 -2.44 -7.07
C PHE A 103 3.36 -1.80 -7.58
N GLU A 104 3.36 -1.23 -8.77
CA GLU A 104 4.50 -0.44 -9.28
C GLU A 104 4.77 0.77 -8.37
N ARG A 105 3.71 1.51 -7.98
CA ARG A 105 3.85 2.64 -7.06
C ARG A 105 4.40 2.25 -5.69
N LEU A 106 4.13 1.06 -5.20
CA LEU A 106 4.78 0.55 -4.00
C LEU A 106 6.30 0.42 -4.20
N GLY A 107 6.73 -0.02 -5.38
CA GLY A 107 8.14 -0.07 -5.79
C GLY A 107 8.79 1.32 -5.83
N ASP A 108 8.13 2.30 -6.46
CA ASP A 108 8.55 3.70 -6.51
C ASP A 108 8.79 4.27 -5.10
N HIS A 109 7.85 4.06 -4.19
CA HIS A 109 7.99 4.56 -2.80
C HIS A 109 9.09 3.84 -2.02
N ALA A 110 9.36 2.58 -2.32
CA ALA A 110 10.52 1.87 -1.76
C ALA A 110 11.83 2.54 -2.19
N VAL A 111 11.96 2.92 -3.46
CA VAL A 111 13.13 3.67 -3.96
C VAL A 111 13.23 5.04 -3.29
N ASN A 112 12.13 5.76 -3.12
CA ASN A 112 12.13 7.05 -2.42
C ASN A 112 12.62 6.92 -0.98
N ILE A 113 12.19 5.88 -0.26
CA ILE A 113 12.68 5.59 1.11
C ILE A 113 14.18 5.25 1.08
N ALA A 114 14.63 4.46 0.12
CA ALA A 114 16.05 4.15 -0.05
C ALA A 114 16.88 5.41 -0.31
N ASN A 115 16.37 6.35 -1.11
CA ASN A 115 17.02 7.63 -1.37
C ASN A 115 17.14 8.47 -0.08
N VAL A 116 16.12 8.49 0.77
CA VAL A 116 16.20 9.14 2.08
C VAL A 116 17.26 8.47 2.96
N ALA A 117 17.31 7.14 2.99
CA ALA A 117 18.33 6.40 3.74
C ALA A 117 19.76 6.72 3.25
N ASN A 118 19.94 6.84 1.92
CA ASN A 118 21.22 7.26 1.33
C ASN A 118 21.61 8.67 1.76
N GLU A 119 20.67 9.61 1.72
CA GLU A 119 20.90 10.99 2.15
C GLU A 119 21.29 11.06 3.64
N LEU A 120 20.60 10.33 4.50
CA LEU A 120 20.92 10.25 5.93
C LEU A 120 22.35 9.72 6.16
N ALA A 121 22.74 8.67 5.42
CA ALA A 121 24.07 8.07 5.50
C ALA A 121 25.16 9.02 5.01
N GLU A 122 24.99 9.63 3.84
CA GLU A 122 25.97 10.57 3.25
C GLU A 122 26.18 11.81 4.11
N LYS A 123 25.11 12.40 4.61
CA LYS A 123 25.13 13.60 5.43
C LYS A 123 25.37 13.34 6.92
N LYS A 124 25.48 12.07 7.32
CA LYS A 124 25.63 11.63 8.72
C LYS A 124 24.54 12.22 9.63
N ILE A 125 23.31 12.21 9.14
CA ILE A 125 22.14 12.68 9.88
C ILE A 125 21.54 11.47 10.61
N SER A 126 21.19 11.64 11.88
CA SER A 126 20.43 10.69 12.67
C SER A 126 19.22 11.38 13.30
N PHE A 127 18.16 10.63 13.50
CA PHE A 127 17.00 11.14 14.24
C PHE A 127 17.25 11.06 15.76
N SER A 128 16.53 11.87 16.53
CA SER A 128 16.51 11.74 17.97
C SER A 128 15.92 10.38 18.37
N GLU A 129 16.25 9.90 19.58
CA GLU A 129 15.69 8.66 20.12
C GLU A 129 14.16 8.66 20.11
N SER A 130 13.54 9.78 20.48
CA SER A 130 12.10 9.96 20.45
C SER A 130 11.53 9.82 19.04
N ALA A 131 12.15 10.47 18.03
CA ALA A 131 11.73 10.37 16.64
C ALA A 131 11.93 8.96 16.08
N GLN A 132 13.01 8.28 16.44
CA GLN A 132 13.27 6.91 16.01
C GLN A 132 12.22 5.95 16.59
N ASN A 133 11.89 6.06 17.87
CA ASN A 133 10.86 5.23 18.50
C ASN A 133 9.49 5.45 17.84
N GLU A 134 9.16 6.67 17.47
CA GLU A 134 7.93 7.00 16.73
C GLU A 134 7.93 6.35 15.34
N LEU A 135 9.05 6.42 14.61
CA LEU A 135 9.21 5.77 13.31
C LEU A 135 9.09 4.26 13.42
N ASP A 136 9.69 3.63 14.41
CA ASP A 136 9.64 2.18 14.61
C ASP A 136 8.20 1.67 14.75
N VAL A 137 7.35 2.41 15.46
CA VAL A 137 5.91 2.10 15.57
C VAL A 137 5.22 2.24 14.22
N LEU A 138 5.47 3.32 13.50
CA LEU A 138 4.88 3.55 12.18
C LEU A 138 5.34 2.50 11.16
N GLU A 139 6.62 2.17 11.13
CA GLU A 139 7.18 1.13 10.27
C GLU A 139 6.54 -0.23 10.56
N SER A 140 6.32 -0.57 11.81
CA SER A 140 5.65 -1.81 12.21
C SER A 140 4.21 -1.87 11.70
N ALA A 141 3.48 -0.76 11.77
CA ALA A 141 2.12 -0.66 11.24
C ALA A 141 2.08 -0.78 9.71
N VAL A 142 3.02 -0.14 9.01
CA VAL A 142 3.14 -0.23 7.55
C VAL A 142 3.54 -1.64 7.11
N HIS A 143 4.45 -2.29 7.83
CA HIS A 143 4.80 -3.70 7.61
C HIS A 143 3.58 -4.61 7.66
N GLU A 144 2.77 -4.48 8.71
CA GLU A 144 1.54 -5.26 8.86
C GLU A 144 0.55 -4.97 7.73
N LEU A 145 0.40 -3.70 7.33
CA LEU A 145 -0.50 -3.32 6.25
C LEU A 145 -0.08 -3.91 4.91
N VAL A 146 1.22 -3.84 4.58
CA VAL A 146 1.76 -4.40 3.33
C VAL A 146 1.61 -5.92 3.31
N ASP A 147 1.93 -6.61 4.41
CA ASP A 147 1.73 -8.06 4.53
C ASP A 147 0.26 -8.44 4.37
N LEU A 148 -0.63 -7.74 5.05
CA LEU A 148 -2.05 -7.98 4.99
C LEU A 148 -2.59 -7.81 3.56
N THR A 149 -2.18 -6.74 2.87
CA THR A 149 -2.61 -6.42 1.50
C THR A 149 -2.11 -7.45 0.50
N VAL A 150 -0.82 -7.77 0.52
CA VAL A 150 -0.23 -8.73 -0.41
C VAL A 150 -0.77 -10.14 -0.17
N ASN A 151 -0.92 -10.55 1.09
CA ASN A 151 -1.50 -11.86 1.41
C ASN A 151 -2.98 -11.92 1.00
N ALA A 152 -3.77 -10.87 1.27
CA ALA A 152 -5.15 -10.80 0.82
C ALA A 152 -5.27 -10.96 -0.70
N PHE A 153 -4.44 -10.26 -1.46
CA PHE A 153 -4.43 -10.33 -2.92
C PHE A 153 -4.00 -11.70 -3.43
N CYS A 154 -2.92 -12.27 -2.91
CA CYS A 154 -2.40 -13.57 -3.37
C CYS A 154 -3.31 -14.76 -3.02
N GLU A 155 -4.07 -14.64 -1.94
CA GLU A 155 -4.96 -15.70 -1.43
C GLU A 155 -6.42 -15.49 -1.83
N ASP A 156 -6.74 -14.39 -2.52
CA ASP A 156 -8.12 -13.93 -2.80
C ASP A 156 -8.99 -13.83 -1.52
N ASP A 157 -8.36 -13.40 -0.42
CA ASP A 157 -8.98 -13.36 0.91
C ASP A 157 -9.63 -12.00 1.19
N LEU A 158 -10.94 -11.91 0.96
CA LEU A 158 -11.71 -10.68 1.19
C LEU A 158 -11.83 -10.30 2.67
N ALA A 159 -11.76 -11.26 3.59
CA ALA A 159 -11.78 -10.97 5.02
C ALA A 159 -10.49 -10.24 5.45
N LYS A 160 -9.35 -10.63 4.87
CA LYS A 160 -8.09 -9.87 5.03
C LYS A 160 -8.15 -8.51 4.36
N ALA A 161 -8.71 -8.43 3.15
CA ALA A 161 -8.86 -7.16 2.42
C ALA A 161 -9.70 -6.14 3.22
N ALA A 162 -10.77 -6.58 3.88
CA ALA A 162 -11.63 -5.74 4.71
C ALA A 162 -10.90 -5.12 5.93
N LYS A 163 -9.79 -5.71 6.37
CA LYS A 163 -8.97 -5.19 7.49
C LYS A 163 -7.95 -4.14 7.06
N VAL A 164 -7.72 -3.98 5.75
CA VAL A 164 -6.71 -3.05 5.22
C VAL A 164 -7.10 -1.59 5.50
N GLU A 165 -8.34 -1.19 5.19
CA GLU A 165 -8.76 0.21 5.34
C GLU A 165 -8.75 0.71 6.80
N PRO A 166 -9.20 -0.05 7.81
CA PRO A 166 -9.06 0.37 9.21
C PRO A 166 -7.61 0.61 9.62
N LEU A 167 -6.68 -0.23 9.19
CA LEU A 167 -5.26 -0.07 9.48
C LEU A 167 -4.65 1.12 8.71
N ARG A 168 -5.04 1.31 7.46
CA ARG A 168 -4.61 2.47 6.67
C ARG A 168 -5.07 3.79 7.30
N GLU A 169 -6.31 3.86 7.81
CA GLU A 169 -6.80 5.05 8.50
C GLU A 169 -6.00 5.33 9.77
N LEU A 170 -5.69 4.29 10.55
CA LEU A 170 -4.83 4.41 11.72
C LEU A 170 -3.43 4.94 11.37
N ILE A 171 -2.83 4.44 10.30
CA ILE A 171 -1.52 4.89 9.82
C ILE A 171 -1.58 6.38 9.43
N GLY A 172 -2.65 6.83 8.78
CA GLY A 172 -2.86 8.24 8.45
C GLY A 172 -2.90 9.13 9.70
N ILE A 173 -3.62 8.71 10.73
CA ILE A 173 -3.68 9.41 12.03
C ILE A 173 -2.29 9.46 12.67
N LEU A 174 -1.59 8.33 12.69
CA LEU A 174 -0.25 8.24 13.27
C LEU A 174 0.75 9.14 12.52
N CYS A 175 0.74 9.12 11.18
CA CYS A 175 1.57 10.03 10.38
C CYS A 175 1.32 11.50 10.70
N ASN A 176 0.06 11.89 10.82
CA ASN A 176 -0.30 13.26 11.16
C ASN A 176 0.19 13.66 12.55
N ASP A 177 0.04 12.78 13.54
CA ASP A 177 0.55 13.02 14.91
C ASP A 177 2.08 13.16 14.91
N LEU A 178 2.79 12.32 14.17
CA LEU A 178 4.24 12.36 14.07
C LEU A 178 4.72 13.67 13.39
N LYS A 179 4.04 14.12 12.33
CA LYS A 179 4.31 15.40 11.68
C LYS A 179 4.15 16.57 12.67
N ASN A 180 3.08 16.58 13.46
CA ASN A 180 2.83 17.62 14.46
C ASN A 180 3.89 17.63 15.57
N ARG A 181 4.27 16.47 16.10
CA ARG A 181 5.34 16.34 17.09
C ARG A 181 6.68 16.82 16.54
N HIS A 182 6.95 16.51 15.27
CA HIS A 182 8.16 16.96 14.61
C HIS A 182 8.22 18.47 14.46
N VAL A 183 7.12 19.14 14.05
CA VAL A 183 7.02 20.60 14.01
C VAL A 183 7.28 21.20 15.39
N THR A 184 6.77 20.59 16.45
CA THR A 184 7.03 21.02 17.82
C THR A 184 8.52 20.95 18.17
N ARG A 185 9.19 19.83 17.83
CA ARG A 185 10.65 19.68 18.05
C ARG A 185 11.46 20.73 17.29
N LEU A 186 11.08 21.05 16.05
CA LEU A 186 11.72 22.13 15.26
C LEU A 186 11.57 23.51 15.94
N ARG A 187 10.36 23.84 16.41
CA ARG A 187 10.07 25.11 17.10
C ARG A 187 10.82 25.24 18.42
N GLU A 188 11.05 24.14 19.12
CA GLU A 188 11.79 24.10 20.38
C GLU A 188 13.32 24.04 20.19
N GLY A 189 13.80 24.01 18.94
CA GLY A 189 15.24 23.90 18.63
C GLY A 189 15.84 22.53 18.98
N LYS A 190 15.01 21.51 19.15
CA LYS A 190 15.42 20.13 19.49
C LYS A 190 15.78 19.28 18.26
N CYS A 191 15.61 19.83 17.07
CA CYS A 191 15.82 19.16 15.82
C CYS A 191 16.34 20.16 14.79
N GLU A 192 17.28 19.73 13.95
CA GLU A 192 17.76 20.53 12.83
C GLU A 192 16.82 20.44 11.63
N LEU A 193 16.82 21.47 10.78
CA LEU A 193 15.97 21.54 9.60
C LEU A 193 16.20 20.38 8.63
N LYS A 194 17.44 19.90 8.49
CA LYS A 194 17.81 18.76 7.62
C LYS A 194 17.16 17.46 8.11
N GLN A 195 17.15 17.23 9.42
CA GLN A 195 16.45 16.07 10.03
C GLN A 195 14.96 16.17 9.75
N GLY A 196 14.41 17.39 9.78
CA GLY A 196 13.02 17.65 9.52
C GLY A 196 12.56 17.30 8.13
N PHE A 197 13.31 17.66 7.13
CA PHE A 197 12.99 17.31 5.75
C PHE A 197 13.03 15.81 5.52
N ALA A 198 14.08 15.13 5.96
CA ALA A 198 14.20 13.68 5.82
C ALA A 198 13.07 12.93 6.56
N PHE A 199 12.72 13.37 7.77
CA PHE A 199 11.64 12.79 8.56
C PHE A 199 10.29 12.96 7.86
N ASN A 200 9.98 14.15 7.36
CA ASN A 200 8.74 14.42 6.63
C ASN A 200 8.65 13.60 5.32
N ASP A 201 9.75 13.45 4.59
CA ASP A 201 9.78 12.65 3.36
C ASP A 201 9.50 11.17 3.66
N LEU A 202 10.05 10.62 4.74
CA LEU A 202 9.74 9.26 5.18
C LEU A 202 8.26 9.10 5.51
N LEU A 203 7.70 10.00 6.32
CA LEU A 203 6.27 9.95 6.68
C LEU A 203 5.38 10.01 5.45
N THR A 204 5.70 10.88 4.49
CA THR A 204 4.94 11.03 3.26
C THR A 204 4.98 9.78 2.41
N ASN A 205 6.14 9.14 2.25
CA ASN A 205 6.25 7.90 1.48
C ASN A 205 5.55 6.72 2.17
N LEU A 206 5.64 6.60 3.49
CA LEU A 206 4.93 5.57 4.25
C LEU A 206 3.40 5.74 4.17
N GLU A 207 2.92 6.97 4.24
CA GLU A 207 1.49 7.27 4.07
C GLU A 207 0.99 6.93 2.65
N ARG A 208 1.79 7.19 1.62
CA ARG A 208 1.47 6.84 0.23
C ARG A 208 1.48 5.33 -0.01
N ILE A 209 2.42 4.60 0.58
CA ILE A 209 2.40 3.13 0.57
C ILE A 209 1.07 2.63 1.13
N ALA A 210 0.63 3.18 2.26
CA ALA A 210 -0.64 2.82 2.87
C ALA A 210 -1.83 3.13 1.95
N ALA A 211 -1.82 4.24 1.25
CA ALA A 211 -2.87 4.61 0.29
C ALA A 211 -2.95 3.63 -0.89
N HIS A 212 -1.82 3.21 -1.46
CA HIS A 212 -1.80 2.21 -2.54
C HIS A 212 -2.25 0.82 -2.06
N CYS A 213 -1.91 0.42 -0.85
CA CYS A 213 -2.45 -0.79 -0.23
C CYS A 213 -3.99 -0.74 -0.10
N SER A 214 -4.54 0.39 0.31
CA SER A 214 -5.99 0.61 0.35
C SER A 214 -6.62 0.47 -1.02
N ASN A 215 -6.03 1.05 -2.07
CA ASN A 215 -6.53 0.92 -3.45
C ASN A 215 -6.62 -0.54 -3.89
N VAL A 216 -5.60 -1.36 -3.58
CA VAL A 216 -5.61 -2.80 -3.91
C VAL A 216 -6.75 -3.52 -3.20
N ALA A 217 -6.93 -3.29 -1.90
CA ALA A 217 -7.99 -3.93 -1.12
C ALA A 217 -9.38 -3.53 -1.60
N VAL A 218 -9.59 -2.25 -1.90
CA VAL A 218 -10.86 -1.73 -2.45
C VAL A 218 -11.16 -2.39 -3.80
N ALA A 219 -10.18 -2.48 -4.71
CA ALA A 219 -10.35 -3.12 -6.01
C ALA A 219 -10.74 -4.60 -5.87
N MET A 220 -10.16 -5.34 -4.91
CA MET A 220 -10.53 -6.73 -4.63
C MET A 220 -12.00 -6.84 -4.20
N ILE A 221 -12.42 -6.02 -3.24
CA ILE A 221 -13.77 -6.05 -2.69
C ILE A 221 -14.80 -5.67 -3.74
N GLU A 222 -14.53 -4.64 -4.57
CA GLU A 222 -15.42 -4.22 -5.65
C GLU A 222 -15.60 -5.27 -6.75
N THR A 223 -14.58 -6.08 -7.02
CA THR A 223 -14.64 -7.11 -8.06
C THR A 223 -15.64 -8.21 -7.72
N GLU A 224 -15.77 -8.54 -6.44
CA GLU A 224 -16.69 -9.59 -5.95
C GLU A 224 -18.14 -9.09 -5.80
N THR A 225 -18.32 -7.81 -5.55
CA THR A 225 -19.64 -7.24 -5.31
C THR A 225 -20.32 -6.70 -6.57
N SER A 226 -20.23 -7.38 -7.68
CA SER A 226 -20.61 -7.02 -9.04
C SER A 226 -22.05 -6.45 -9.25
N ASP A 227 -22.65 -5.79 -8.27
CA ASP A 227 -23.91 -5.07 -8.39
C ASP A 227 -23.69 -3.55 -8.52
N PHE A 228 -23.79 -3.13 -9.75
CA PHE A 228 -24.32 -1.91 -10.41
C PHE A 228 -23.92 -0.51 -9.93
N ASP A 229 -23.22 -0.24 -8.82
CA ASP A 229 -22.92 1.14 -8.45
C ASP A 229 -21.52 1.32 -7.83
N THR A 230 -20.51 1.32 -8.69
CA THR A 230 -19.09 1.44 -8.33
C THR A 230 -18.81 2.70 -7.49
N HIS A 231 -19.53 3.80 -7.74
CA HIS A 231 -19.37 5.05 -6.99
C HIS A 231 -20.07 5.04 -5.63
N GLN A 232 -21.20 4.37 -5.50
CA GLN A 232 -21.88 4.21 -4.21
C GLN A 232 -21.12 3.23 -3.31
N TYR A 233 -20.53 2.17 -3.88
CA TYR A 233 -19.78 1.18 -3.10
C TYR A 233 -18.43 1.70 -2.60
N ILE A 234 -17.68 2.47 -3.40
CA ILE A 234 -16.47 3.17 -2.90
C ILE A 234 -16.85 4.12 -1.75
N LYS A 235 -17.96 4.83 -1.89
CA LYS A 235 -18.53 5.59 -0.79
C LYS A 235 -18.94 4.67 0.35
N SER A 236 -19.59 3.53 0.13
CA SER A 236 -20.05 2.64 1.17
C SER A 236 -18.94 1.88 1.87
N VAL A 237 -17.89 1.42 1.20
CA VAL A 237 -16.72 0.80 1.88
C VAL A 237 -15.91 1.83 2.64
N ARG A 238 -15.77 3.04 2.12
CA ARG A 238 -15.26 4.18 2.89
C ARG A 238 -16.26 4.70 3.92
N HIS A 239 -17.56 4.39 3.79
CA HIS A 239 -18.66 4.87 4.62
C HIS A 239 -19.34 3.78 5.44
N MET A 240 -19.14 2.47 5.13
CA MET A 240 -19.50 1.41 6.04
C MET A 240 -18.48 1.33 7.17
N LYS A 241 -18.55 2.27 8.07
CA LYS A 241 -18.03 2.11 9.42
C LYS A 241 -19.01 1.23 10.18
N ASN A 242 -19.14 -0.01 9.69
CA ASN A 242 -19.91 -1.04 10.39
C ASN A 242 -19.17 -1.42 11.67
N ASP A 243 -19.84 -2.15 12.56
CA ASP A 243 -19.26 -2.58 13.83
C ASP A 243 -17.95 -3.36 13.66
N GLU A 244 -17.79 -4.09 12.56
CA GLU A 244 -16.57 -4.83 12.23
C GLU A 244 -15.40 -3.89 11.90
N TYR A 245 -15.64 -2.85 11.10
CA TYR A 245 -14.63 -1.84 10.80
C TYR A 245 -14.13 -1.15 12.05
N LEU A 246 -15.06 -0.71 12.91
CA LEU A 246 -14.71 -0.04 14.17
C LEU A 246 -13.97 -0.98 15.12
N ALA A 247 -14.36 -2.25 15.21
CA ALA A 247 -13.67 -3.24 16.03
C ALA A 247 -12.23 -3.48 15.52
N ASN A 248 -12.02 -3.58 14.22
CA ASN A 248 -10.69 -3.71 13.62
C ASN A 248 -9.84 -2.45 13.87
N PHE A 249 -10.41 -1.26 13.70
CA PHE A 249 -9.72 -0.01 13.98
C PHE A 249 -9.30 0.11 15.43
N GLU A 250 -10.19 -0.19 16.38
CA GLU A 250 -9.90 -0.17 17.82
C GLU A 250 -8.82 -1.19 18.19
N ALA A 251 -8.85 -2.39 17.60
CA ALA A 251 -7.81 -3.41 17.80
C ALA A 251 -6.42 -2.93 17.35
N TYR A 252 -6.33 -2.30 16.18
CA TYR A 252 -5.08 -1.72 15.69
C TYR A 252 -4.64 -0.52 16.53
N ALA A 253 -5.54 0.37 16.91
CA ALA A 253 -5.24 1.51 17.77
C ALA A 253 -4.64 1.06 19.12
N LYS A 254 -5.19 -0.01 19.69
CA LYS A 254 -4.66 -0.63 20.91
C LYS A 254 -3.28 -1.26 20.68
N LYS A 255 -3.13 -2.00 19.59
CA LYS A 255 -1.86 -2.69 19.24
C LYS A 255 -0.70 -1.71 19.11
N TYR A 256 -0.91 -0.60 18.44
CA TYR A 256 0.12 0.42 18.17
C TYR A 256 0.15 1.55 19.20
N ASN A 257 -0.60 1.40 20.29
CA ASN A 257 -0.70 2.39 21.38
C ASN A 257 -0.98 3.82 20.86
N VAL A 258 -1.72 3.90 19.76
CA VAL A 258 -2.25 5.17 19.28
C VAL A 258 -3.41 5.50 20.17
N VAL A 259 -3.26 6.56 20.99
CA VAL A 259 -4.37 7.14 21.71
C VAL A 259 -5.29 7.72 20.62
N ALA A 260 -6.16 6.87 20.08
CA ALA A 260 -7.33 7.34 19.37
C ALA A 260 -8.08 8.19 20.37
N SER A 261 -7.77 9.50 20.37
CA SER A 261 -8.38 10.40 21.33
C SER A 261 -9.88 10.18 21.23
N LYS A 262 -10.58 10.27 22.36
CA LYS A 262 -12.07 10.32 22.39
C LYS A 262 -12.61 11.26 21.30
N LYS A 263 -11.79 12.17 20.82
CA LYS A 263 -12.04 13.10 19.75
C LYS A 263 -12.08 12.44 18.36
N VAL A 264 -11.16 11.49 18.04
CA VAL A 264 -11.18 10.75 16.76
C VAL A 264 -12.37 9.80 16.74
N ARG A 265 -12.61 9.07 17.84
CA ARG A 265 -13.81 8.24 17.98
C ARG A 265 -15.10 9.06 17.85
N LYS A 266 -15.11 10.26 18.40
CA LYS A 266 -16.25 11.20 18.31
C LYS A 266 -16.42 11.77 16.90
N MET A 267 -15.33 12.04 16.19
CA MET A 267 -15.37 12.46 14.77
C MET A 267 -15.89 11.33 13.88
N LEU A 268 -15.38 10.10 14.05
CA LEU A 268 -15.80 8.93 13.30
C LEU A 268 -17.29 8.58 13.55
N LEU A 269 -17.78 8.79 14.74
CA LEU A 269 -19.20 8.59 15.10
C LEU A 269 -20.08 9.75 14.60
N ALA A 270 -19.61 11.01 14.69
CA ALA A 270 -20.35 12.18 14.23
C ALA A 270 -20.51 12.21 12.70
N GLU A 271 -19.48 11.80 11.96
CA GLU A 271 -19.56 11.65 10.50
C GLU A 271 -20.59 10.58 10.08
N ASN A 272 -20.83 9.55 10.90
CA ASN A 272 -21.87 8.57 10.64
C ASN A 272 -23.28 9.13 10.94
N GLU A 273 -23.45 9.90 12.04
CA GLU A 273 -24.74 10.48 12.43
C GLU A 273 -25.19 11.61 11.50
N GLU A 274 -24.27 12.36 10.90
CA GLU A 274 -24.60 13.41 9.91
C GLU A 274 -25.06 12.80 8.58
N ARG A 275 -24.57 11.61 8.26
CA ARG A 275 -24.90 10.91 6.99
C ARG A 275 -26.21 10.11 7.06
N GLU A 276 -26.54 9.56 8.22
CA GLU A 276 -27.87 8.93 8.44
C GLU A 276 -29.03 9.95 8.39
N LYS A 277 -28.72 11.25 8.36
CA LYS A 277 -29.69 12.33 8.25
C LYS A 277 -29.84 12.91 6.84
N GLU A 278 -28.90 12.57 5.94
CA GLU A 278 -28.90 12.99 4.52
C GLU A 278 -29.50 11.91 3.57
N ASP A 279 -29.72 10.69 4.06
CA ASP A 279 -30.51 9.61 3.42
C ASP A 279 -31.97 9.60 3.96
#